data_3786e02cd2cf609c9dbaf176ecf34ad5
#
_entry.id   3786e02cd2cf609c9dbaf176ecf34ad5
#
_cell.length_a   1.000
_cell.length_b   1.000
_cell.length_c   1.000
_cell.angle_alpha   90.00
_cell.angle_beta   90.00
_cell.angle_gamma   90.00
#
_symmetry.space_group_name_H-M   'P 1'
#
loop_
_entity.id
_entity.type
_entity.pdbx_description
1 polymer ?
#
loop_
_entity_poly.entity_id
_entity_poly.type
_entity_poly.pdbx_seq_one_letter_code
_entity_poly.pdbx_strand_id
1 'polypeptide(L)'
;MNSLVQTSVRIAQRVVLGATLAVLALGPVRSQDAPAPADPATQMKASREALAKWVETQQILAKEKKDWQTGREMLQSRISLVKGEIADVEKKMQETSSAGAESVQKKSDIGHEEAALKEAGAGVAARTAGLERDLKVLVPRLPEPIKTKVEPLIARMPADPEHTSISVAERLQNVVGILNEVGKFNGEITLATEVRTLADGKPSEVRTIYVGLAQAYYVSAGGEAGIGRPSENGWNWEARPNLAKDVQHAVEILQTKAKPAFVPLPVNIQ
;
A
#
# COMPACT_ATOMS: atom_id res chain seq x y z
N MET A 1 13.48 -10.58 34.88
CA MET A 1 13.14 -9.36 35.61
C MET A 1 12.43 -9.67 36.94
N ASN A 2 12.73 -10.85 37.53
CA ASN A 2 12.07 -11.36 38.78
C ASN A 2 12.99 -11.48 39.98
N SER A 3 14.18 -10.87 39.95
CA SER A 3 15.17 -11.02 41.04
C SER A 3 15.33 -9.79 41.94
N LEU A 4 14.73 -8.65 41.59
CA LEU A 4 14.87 -7.40 42.35
C LEU A 4 13.67 -7.12 43.32
N VAL A 5 12.57 -7.85 43.19
CA VAL A 5 11.39 -7.63 44.05
C VAL A 5 11.44 -8.46 45.37
N GLN A 6 12.28 -9.48 45.46
CA GLN A 6 12.38 -10.31 46.66
C GLN A 6 13.36 -9.79 47.72
N THR A 7 14.18 -8.79 47.42
CA THR A 7 15.17 -8.29 48.38
C THR A 7 14.62 -7.20 49.31
N SER A 8 13.53 -6.52 48.96
CA SER A 8 12.94 -5.43 49.75
C SER A 8 11.99 -5.86 50.87
N VAL A 9 11.49 -7.11 50.83
CA VAL A 9 10.57 -7.62 51.84
C VAL A 9 11.30 -8.18 53.08
N ARG A 10 12.59 -8.51 53.02
CA ARG A 10 13.34 -9.11 54.11
C ARG A 10 13.99 -8.11 55.10
N ILE A 11 13.98 -6.81 54.79
CA ILE A 11 14.59 -5.79 55.67
C ILE A 11 13.57 -5.21 56.66
N ALA A 12 12.28 -5.31 56.43
CA ALA A 12 11.24 -4.78 57.31
C ALA A 12 10.87 -5.68 58.50
N GLN A 13 11.39 -6.92 58.61
CA GLN A 13 11.02 -7.90 59.64
C GLN A 13 12.02 -8.06 60.76
N ARG A 14 13.12 -7.27 60.81
CA ARG A 14 14.18 -7.41 61.85
C ARG A 14 14.27 -6.29 62.88
N VAL A 15 13.35 -5.34 62.91
CA VAL A 15 13.40 -4.20 63.86
C VAL A 15 12.40 -4.32 65.04
N VAL A 16 11.56 -5.37 65.12
CA VAL A 16 10.53 -5.49 66.16
C VAL A 16 10.85 -6.44 67.31
N LEU A 17 12.01 -7.06 67.33
CA LEU A 17 12.36 -8.00 68.46
C LEU A 17 13.61 -7.57 69.22
N GLY A 18 13.47 -6.54 70.05
CA GLY A 18 14.60 -6.06 70.88
C GLY A 18 14.19 -5.16 72.02
N ALA A 19 13.15 -5.45 72.74
CA ALA A 19 12.85 -4.68 73.93
C ALA A 19 11.99 -5.51 74.93
N THR A 20 12.54 -6.51 75.57
CA THR A 20 12.05 -7.02 76.91
C THR A 20 13.18 -7.85 77.52
N LEU A 21 13.91 -7.32 78.43
CA LEU A 21 14.36 -7.94 79.73
C LEU A 21 15.22 -6.92 80.47
N ALA A 22 14.58 -6.10 81.31
CA ALA A 22 15.33 -5.44 82.38
C ALA A 22 14.84 -6.07 83.69
N VAL A 23 15.70 -6.94 84.21
CA VAL A 23 15.60 -7.67 85.42
C VAL A 23 15.55 -6.72 86.64
N LEU A 24 14.52 -6.92 87.51
CA LEU A 24 14.45 -6.36 88.84
C LEU A 24 15.75 -6.71 89.60
N ALA A 25 16.50 -5.70 89.96
CA ALA A 25 17.43 -5.77 91.08
C ALA A 25 16.81 -4.97 92.26
N LEU A 26 16.21 -5.67 93.17
CA LEU A 26 15.83 -5.12 94.52
C LEU A 26 17.13 -4.83 95.24
N GLY A 27 17.57 -3.62 95.25
CA GLY A 27 18.56 -3.11 96.18
C GLY A 27 17.83 -2.57 97.40
N PRO A 28 18.42 -2.65 98.67
CA PRO A 28 17.78 -2.20 99.84
C PRO A 28 17.53 -0.70 99.82
N VAL A 29 16.31 -0.31 100.09
CA VAL A 29 15.90 1.09 100.26
C VAL A 29 16.53 1.60 101.55
N ARG A 30 17.55 2.42 101.34
CA ARG A 30 18.11 3.21 102.45
C ARG A 30 17.19 4.39 102.67
N SER A 31 16.57 4.43 103.88
CA SER A 31 15.77 5.57 104.34
C SER A 31 16.67 6.85 104.26
N GLN A 32 16.40 7.67 103.27
CA GLN A 32 16.91 9.02 103.27
C GLN A 32 15.94 9.90 104.02
N ASP A 33 16.48 10.69 104.93
CA ASP A 33 15.77 11.63 105.77
C ASP A 33 14.68 12.40 104.96
N ALA A 34 13.48 12.44 105.56
CA ALA A 34 12.42 13.27 105.05
C ALA A 34 12.87 14.72 105.13
N PRO A 35 12.82 15.49 104.00
CA PRO A 35 13.10 16.90 104.08
C PRO A 35 12.01 17.56 105.00
N ALA A 36 12.49 18.47 105.78
CA ALA A 36 11.64 19.27 106.67
C ALA A 36 10.43 19.83 105.92
N PRO A 37 9.26 19.98 106.63
CA PRO A 37 8.06 20.42 105.97
C PRO A 37 8.29 21.84 105.35
N ALA A 38 8.39 21.86 103.98
CA ALA A 38 8.48 23.11 103.20
C ALA A 38 7.25 23.95 103.59
N ASP A 39 7.50 25.25 103.76
CA ASP A 39 6.43 26.23 104.01
C ASP A 39 5.26 26.03 103.02
N PRO A 40 3.99 25.96 103.52
CA PRO A 40 2.79 25.74 102.71
C PRO A 40 2.66 26.66 101.53
N ALA A 41 3.21 27.87 101.59
CA ALA A 41 3.26 28.83 100.47
C ALA A 41 4.19 28.37 99.33
N THR A 42 5.38 27.76 99.67
CA THR A 42 6.33 27.26 98.74
C THR A 42 5.81 25.98 98.00
N GLN A 43 5.09 25.07 98.77
CA GLN A 43 4.47 23.93 98.16
C GLN A 43 3.34 24.28 97.17
N MET A 44 2.54 25.29 97.53
CA MET A 44 1.46 25.78 96.73
C MET A 44 1.99 26.45 95.44
N LYS A 45 3.12 27.14 95.51
CA LYS A 45 3.82 27.72 94.32
C LYS A 45 4.39 26.67 93.41
N ALA A 46 5.07 25.66 93.96
CA ALA A 46 5.58 24.54 93.21
C ALA A 46 4.48 23.73 92.51
N SER A 47 3.34 23.52 93.21
CA SER A 47 2.18 22.84 92.60
C SER A 47 1.56 23.61 91.48
N ARG A 48 1.48 24.97 91.56
CA ARG A 48 0.98 25.84 90.50
C ARG A 48 1.96 25.84 89.28
N GLU A 49 3.24 25.84 89.51
CA GLU A 49 4.28 25.75 88.44
C GLU A 49 4.20 24.38 87.76
N ALA A 50 4.07 23.30 88.48
CA ALA A 50 3.86 21.94 87.98
C ALA A 50 2.58 21.85 87.10
N LEU A 51 1.50 22.44 87.55
CA LEU A 51 0.21 22.46 86.90
C LEU A 51 0.31 23.30 85.57
N ALA A 52 0.99 24.45 85.66
CA ALA A 52 1.25 25.29 84.45
C ALA A 52 2.06 24.50 83.40
N LYS A 53 3.15 23.84 83.84
CA LYS A 53 3.95 23.01 82.91
C LYS A 53 3.17 21.80 82.37
N TRP A 54 2.31 21.22 83.15
CA TRP A 54 1.45 20.12 82.69
C TRP A 54 0.44 20.59 81.63
N VAL A 55 -0.20 21.76 81.80
CA VAL A 55 -1.10 22.38 80.82
C VAL A 55 -0.37 22.71 79.60
N GLU A 56 0.84 23.31 79.68
CA GLU A 56 1.69 23.62 78.48
C GLU A 56 2.06 22.37 77.72
N THR A 57 2.47 21.30 78.44
CA THR A 57 2.79 20.00 77.84
C THR A 57 1.57 19.40 77.16
N GLN A 58 0.40 19.48 77.71
CA GLN A 58 -0.85 19.01 77.11
C GLN A 58 -1.23 19.80 75.87
N GLN A 59 -1.00 21.13 75.85
CA GLN A 59 -1.22 21.98 74.71
C GLN A 59 -0.24 21.64 73.56
N ILE A 60 1.05 21.44 73.89
CA ILE A 60 2.06 21.01 72.89
C ILE A 60 1.66 19.65 72.31
N LEU A 61 1.30 18.66 73.15
CA LEU A 61 0.91 17.34 72.72
C LEU A 61 -0.33 17.34 71.81
N ALA A 62 -1.33 18.18 72.17
CA ALA A 62 -2.53 18.34 71.39
C ALA A 62 -2.22 18.95 70.01
N LYS A 63 -1.33 19.97 69.96
CA LYS A 63 -0.86 20.59 68.75
C LYS A 63 -0.09 19.62 67.85
N GLU A 64 0.91 18.95 68.42
CA GLU A 64 1.71 17.95 67.69
C GLU A 64 0.83 16.82 67.13
N LYS A 65 -0.14 16.33 67.90
CA LYS A 65 -1.08 15.31 67.46
C LYS A 65 -1.92 15.79 66.29
N LYS A 66 -2.39 17.05 66.32
CA LYS A 66 -3.15 17.65 65.24
C LYS A 66 -2.27 17.84 63.99
N ASP A 67 -1.06 18.39 64.17
CA ASP A 67 -0.12 18.59 63.09
C ASP A 67 0.29 17.27 62.42
N TRP A 68 0.49 16.22 63.23
CA TRP A 68 0.76 14.87 62.75
C TRP A 68 -0.40 14.27 61.94
N GLN A 69 -1.65 14.46 62.43
CA GLN A 69 -2.86 14.00 61.72
C GLN A 69 -3.00 14.70 60.37
N THR A 70 -2.86 16.02 60.34
CA THR A 70 -2.91 16.81 59.12
C THR A 70 -1.80 16.43 58.13
N GLY A 71 -0.58 16.24 58.65
CA GLY A 71 0.55 15.78 57.82
C GLY A 71 0.33 14.38 57.22
N ARG A 72 -0.25 13.48 58.03
CA ARG A 72 -0.60 12.12 57.57
C ARG A 72 -1.64 12.14 56.47
N GLU A 73 -2.72 12.92 56.66
CA GLU A 73 -3.79 13.06 55.64
C GLU A 73 -3.24 13.65 54.34
N MET A 74 -2.41 14.69 54.46
CA MET A 74 -1.74 15.29 53.27
C MET A 74 -0.86 14.28 52.53
N LEU A 75 -0.06 13.51 53.24
CA LEU A 75 0.80 12.47 52.66
C LEU A 75 -0.02 11.36 52.02
N GLN A 76 -1.12 10.92 52.67
CA GLN A 76 -2.03 9.93 52.09
C GLN A 76 -2.68 10.41 50.80
N SER A 77 -3.15 11.65 50.78
CA SER A 77 -3.71 12.27 49.58
C SER A 77 -2.65 12.36 48.45
N ARG A 78 -1.45 12.75 48.81
CA ARG A 78 -0.34 12.82 47.82
C ARG A 78 0.05 11.45 47.28
N ILE A 79 0.09 10.41 48.11
CA ILE A 79 0.35 9.04 47.68
C ILE A 79 -0.76 8.56 46.75
N SER A 80 -2.03 8.87 47.06
CA SER A 80 -3.16 8.52 46.18
C SER A 80 -3.08 9.19 44.82
N LEU A 81 -2.74 10.50 44.79
CA LEU A 81 -2.55 11.24 43.56
C LEU A 81 -1.45 10.63 42.69
N VAL A 82 -0.25 10.43 43.26
CA VAL A 82 0.89 9.85 42.55
C VAL A 82 0.60 8.44 42.02
N LYS A 83 -0.13 7.62 42.81
CA LYS A 83 -0.58 6.29 42.36
C LYS A 83 -1.52 6.39 41.13
N GLY A 84 -2.43 7.38 41.15
CA GLY A 84 -3.28 7.68 39.98
C GLY A 84 -2.47 8.07 38.75
N GLU A 85 -1.51 9.00 38.92
CA GLU A 85 -0.62 9.42 37.83
C GLU A 85 0.21 8.26 37.28
N ILE A 86 0.75 7.39 38.12
CA ILE A 86 1.47 6.19 37.70
C ILE A 86 0.58 5.29 36.86
N ALA A 87 -0.66 5.00 37.30
CA ALA A 87 -1.59 4.17 36.56
C ALA A 87 -1.94 4.76 35.19
N ASP A 88 -2.14 6.08 35.13
CA ASP A 88 -2.42 6.78 33.88
C ASP A 88 -1.22 6.74 32.91
N VAL A 89 -0.01 6.91 33.41
CA VAL A 89 1.22 6.81 32.61
C VAL A 89 1.44 5.37 32.11
N GLU A 90 1.24 4.39 32.97
CA GLU A 90 1.34 2.98 32.58
C GLU A 90 0.34 2.63 31.47
N LYS A 91 -0.92 3.10 31.60
CA LYS A 91 -1.94 2.93 30.57
C LYS A 91 -1.53 3.57 29.25
N LYS A 92 -1.08 4.82 29.27
CA LYS A 92 -0.59 5.52 28.05
C LYS A 92 0.61 4.81 27.42
N MET A 93 1.50 4.30 28.24
CA MET A 93 2.65 3.54 27.78
C MET A 93 2.24 2.25 27.07
N GLN A 94 1.26 1.53 27.62
CA GLN A 94 0.68 0.34 27.01
C GLN A 94 0.00 0.66 25.68
N GLU A 95 -0.83 1.71 25.64
CA GLU A 95 -1.52 2.17 24.42
C GLU A 95 -0.51 2.57 23.35
N THR A 96 0.51 3.33 23.72
CA THR A 96 1.56 3.75 22.77
C THR A 96 2.38 2.56 22.27
N SER A 97 2.69 1.61 23.13
CA SER A 97 3.42 0.39 22.75
C SER A 97 2.62 -0.48 21.78
N SER A 98 1.32 -0.67 22.03
CA SER A 98 0.44 -1.42 21.12
C SER A 98 0.26 -0.71 19.78
N ALA A 99 0.03 0.61 19.78
CA ALA A 99 -0.04 1.42 18.55
C ALA A 99 1.28 1.39 17.76
N GLY A 100 2.42 1.40 18.47
CA GLY A 100 3.73 1.25 17.87
C GLY A 100 3.92 -0.10 17.18
N ALA A 101 3.53 -1.18 17.85
CA ALA A 101 3.60 -2.54 17.29
C ALA A 101 2.68 -2.69 16.05
N GLU A 102 1.46 -2.15 16.12
CA GLU A 102 0.53 -2.14 14.98
C GLU A 102 1.10 -1.35 13.79
N SER A 103 1.72 -0.19 14.06
CA SER A 103 2.35 0.63 13.02
C SER A 103 3.53 -0.10 12.34
N VAL A 104 4.35 -0.83 13.10
CA VAL A 104 5.44 -1.66 12.56
C VAL A 104 4.89 -2.77 11.68
N GLN A 105 3.82 -3.44 12.11
CA GLN A 105 3.18 -4.49 11.33
C GLN A 105 2.62 -3.94 10.01
N LYS A 106 1.86 -2.83 10.06
CA LYS A 106 1.33 -2.17 8.85
C LYS A 106 2.44 -1.75 7.88
N LYS A 107 3.56 -1.24 8.40
CA LYS A 107 4.72 -0.90 7.56
C LYS A 107 5.32 -2.12 6.88
N SER A 108 5.39 -3.25 7.57
CA SER A 108 5.85 -4.52 7.00
C SER A 108 4.90 -5.02 5.90
N ASP A 109 3.59 -4.98 6.16
CA ASP A 109 2.56 -5.43 5.22
C ASP A 109 2.58 -4.58 3.94
N ILE A 110 2.65 -3.25 4.08
CA ILE A 110 2.80 -2.32 2.93
C ILE A 110 4.09 -2.60 2.15
N GLY A 111 5.20 -2.89 2.85
CA GLY A 111 6.46 -3.25 2.19
C GLY A 111 6.38 -4.53 1.36
N HIS A 112 5.65 -5.54 1.84
CA HIS A 112 5.39 -6.76 1.08
C HIS A 112 4.49 -6.52 -0.12
N GLU A 113 3.44 -5.71 0.05
CA GLU A 113 2.53 -5.34 -1.03
C GLU A 113 3.26 -4.53 -2.11
N GLU A 114 4.09 -3.56 -1.73
CA GLU A 114 4.92 -2.77 -2.66
C GLU A 114 5.86 -3.67 -3.47
N ALA A 115 6.53 -4.63 -2.82
CA ALA A 115 7.41 -5.57 -3.49
C ALA A 115 6.64 -6.44 -4.51
N ALA A 116 5.49 -6.96 -4.14
CA ALA A 116 4.64 -7.76 -5.02
C ALA A 116 4.11 -6.96 -6.21
N LEU A 117 3.67 -5.71 -5.99
CA LEU A 117 3.23 -4.81 -7.06
C LEU A 117 4.37 -4.44 -8.01
N LYS A 118 5.57 -4.22 -7.50
CA LYS A 118 6.76 -3.94 -8.31
C LYS A 118 7.15 -5.13 -9.18
N GLU A 119 7.10 -6.33 -8.65
CA GLU A 119 7.35 -7.56 -9.41
C GLU A 119 6.29 -7.78 -10.49
N ALA A 120 5.00 -7.64 -10.16
CA ALA A 120 3.91 -7.72 -11.11
C ALA A 120 4.04 -6.66 -12.21
N GLY A 121 4.39 -5.42 -11.85
CA GLY A 121 4.64 -4.32 -12.78
C GLY A 121 5.79 -4.62 -13.74
N ALA A 122 6.89 -5.18 -13.26
CA ALA A 122 8.01 -5.61 -14.09
C ALA A 122 7.61 -6.72 -15.08
N GLY A 123 6.78 -7.67 -14.62
CA GLY A 123 6.23 -8.73 -15.48
C GLY A 123 5.35 -8.17 -16.62
N VAL A 124 4.48 -7.18 -16.32
CA VAL A 124 3.66 -6.51 -17.33
C VAL A 124 4.54 -5.73 -18.31
N ALA A 125 5.54 -5.01 -17.82
CA ALA A 125 6.47 -4.25 -18.66
C ALA A 125 7.21 -5.15 -19.66
N ALA A 126 7.72 -6.28 -19.20
CA ALA A 126 8.42 -7.25 -20.05
C ALA A 126 7.51 -7.85 -21.13
N ARG A 127 6.25 -8.20 -20.77
CA ARG A 127 5.26 -8.68 -21.74
C ARG A 127 4.89 -7.61 -22.76
N THR A 128 4.69 -6.38 -22.32
CA THR A 128 4.41 -5.25 -23.23
C THR A 128 5.54 -5.04 -24.21
N ALA A 129 6.80 -5.05 -23.75
CA ALA A 129 7.97 -4.95 -24.62
C ALA A 129 8.05 -6.11 -25.63
N GLY A 130 7.64 -7.32 -25.23
CA GLY A 130 7.51 -8.46 -26.14
C GLY A 130 6.50 -8.19 -27.26
N LEU A 131 5.28 -7.79 -26.88
CA LEU A 131 4.20 -7.47 -27.82
C LEU A 131 4.59 -6.33 -28.79
N GLU A 132 5.28 -5.31 -28.32
CA GLU A 132 5.79 -4.22 -29.16
C GLU A 132 6.77 -4.72 -30.22
N ARG A 133 7.64 -5.67 -29.87
CA ARG A 133 8.55 -6.31 -30.82
C ARG A 133 7.79 -7.13 -31.86
N ASP A 134 6.81 -7.91 -31.43
CA ASP A 134 5.98 -8.73 -32.32
C ASP A 134 5.17 -7.84 -33.28
N LEU A 135 4.64 -6.71 -32.80
CA LEU A 135 3.97 -5.72 -33.62
C LEU A 135 4.89 -5.10 -34.69
N LYS A 136 6.16 -4.78 -34.35
CA LYS A 136 7.13 -4.29 -35.32
C LYS A 136 7.36 -5.27 -36.47
N VAL A 137 7.26 -6.57 -36.22
CA VAL A 137 7.33 -7.62 -37.24
C VAL A 137 6.02 -7.75 -38.03
N LEU A 138 4.88 -7.54 -37.37
CA LEU A 138 3.56 -7.65 -37.98
C LEU A 138 3.22 -6.47 -38.91
N VAL A 139 3.56 -5.24 -38.49
CA VAL A 139 3.19 -4.01 -39.21
C VAL A 139 3.57 -4.01 -40.70
N PRO A 140 4.78 -4.43 -41.13
CA PRO A 140 5.12 -4.50 -42.55
C PRO A 140 4.21 -5.43 -43.37
N ARG A 141 3.64 -6.44 -42.72
CA ARG A 141 2.77 -7.46 -43.34
C ARG A 141 1.31 -7.00 -43.50
N LEU A 142 0.92 -5.91 -42.85
CA LEU A 142 -0.44 -5.39 -42.90
C LEU A 142 -0.72 -4.74 -44.28
N PRO A 143 -1.98 -4.81 -44.76
CA PRO A 143 -2.39 -4.07 -45.95
C PRO A 143 -2.44 -2.55 -45.69
N GLU A 144 -2.26 -1.75 -46.76
CA GLU A 144 -2.20 -0.29 -46.68
C GLU A 144 -3.37 0.37 -45.96
N PRO A 145 -4.64 -0.04 -46.19
CA PRO A 145 -5.77 0.59 -45.49
C PRO A 145 -5.70 0.49 -43.96
N ILE A 146 -5.17 -0.63 -43.42
CA ILE A 146 -5.03 -0.76 -41.99
C ILE A 146 -3.74 -0.12 -41.47
N LYS A 147 -2.65 -0.15 -42.24
CA LYS A 147 -1.42 0.57 -41.89
C LYS A 147 -1.69 2.04 -41.63
N THR A 148 -2.40 2.71 -42.53
CA THR A 148 -2.77 4.14 -42.40
C THR A 148 -3.58 4.40 -41.14
N LYS A 149 -4.49 3.46 -40.75
CA LYS A 149 -5.29 3.61 -39.54
C LYS A 149 -4.46 3.46 -38.27
N VAL A 150 -3.50 2.56 -38.25
CA VAL A 150 -2.68 2.28 -37.05
C VAL A 150 -1.42 3.12 -36.97
N GLU A 151 -1.03 3.81 -38.03
CA GLU A 151 0.17 4.67 -38.10
C GLU A 151 0.28 5.66 -36.92
N PRO A 152 -0.79 6.38 -36.49
CA PRO A 152 -0.70 7.29 -35.34
C PRO A 152 -0.41 6.57 -34.02
N LEU A 153 -0.82 5.31 -33.87
CA LEU A 153 -0.56 4.49 -32.68
C LEU A 153 0.86 3.92 -32.72
N ILE A 154 1.32 3.52 -33.94
CA ILE A 154 2.70 3.05 -34.15
C ILE A 154 3.70 4.16 -33.86
N ALA A 155 3.42 5.39 -34.28
CA ALA A 155 4.26 6.55 -34.03
C ALA A 155 4.44 6.88 -32.55
N ARG A 156 3.52 6.43 -31.69
CA ARG A 156 3.60 6.56 -30.23
C ARG A 156 4.36 5.42 -29.54
N MET A 157 4.71 4.38 -30.28
CA MET A 157 5.49 3.28 -29.72
C MET A 157 6.96 3.70 -29.53
N PRO A 158 7.60 3.31 -28.44
CA PRO A 158 9.00 3.63 -28.22
C PRO A 158 9.90 2.95 -29.26
N ALA A 159 10.94 3.65 -29.69
CA ALA A 159 11.98 3.08 -30.54
C ALA A 159 12.69 1.93 -29.81
N ASP A 160 13.03 2.17 -28.52
CA ASP A 160 13.60 1.17 -27.63
C ASP A 160 12.62 0.90 -26.47
N PRO A 161 12.02 -0.32 -26.41
CA PRO A 161 11.10 -0.71 -25.35
C PRO A 161 11.73 -0.83 -23.96
N GLU A 162 13.05 -0.97 -23.86
CA GLU A 162 13.76 -1.16 -22.59
C GLU A 162 14.19 0.17 -21.98
N HIS A 163 14.45 1.19 -22.80
CA HIS A 163 14.92 2.50 -22.38
C HIS A 163 13.93 3.60 -22.81
N THR A 164 12.76 3.62 -22.19
CA THR A 164 11.72 4.62 -22.50
C THR A 164 11.17 5.29 -21.25
N SER A 165 10.82 6.57 -21.35
CA SER A 165 10.10 7.31 -20.32
C SER A 165 8.57 7.15 -20.40
N ILE A 166 8.06 6.47 -21.44
CA ILE A 166 6.63 6.25 -21.62
C ILE A 166 6.14 5.22 -20.59
N SER A 167 5.03 5.51 -19.94
CA SER A 167 4.46 4.61 -18.93
C SER A 167 4.06 3.27 -19.54
N VAL A 168 4.20 2.18 -18.76
CA VAL A 168 3.81 0.83 -19.19
C VAL A 168 2.32 0.77 -19.57
N ALA A 169 1.47 1.52 -18.85
CA ALA A 169 0.04 1.58 -19.12
C ALA A 169 -0.25 2.20 -20.50
N GLU A 170 0.41 3.29 -20.84
CA GLU A 170 0.27 3.95 -22.14
C GLU A 170 0.78 3.09 -23.30
N ARG A 171 1.91 2.43 -23.12
CA ARG A 171 2.47 1.48 -24.07
C ARG A 171 1.52 0.32 -24.33
N LEU A 172 0.99 -0.29 -23.26
CA LEU A 172 0.02 -1.38 -23.36
C LEU A 172 -1.26 -0.93 -24.07
N GLN A 173 -1.75 0.28 -23.76
CA GLN A 173 -2.93 0.85 -24.43
C GLN A 173 -2.70 1.02 -25.93
N ASN A 174 -1.53 1.48 -26.36
CA ASN A 174 -1.18 1.61 -27.78
C ASN A 174 -1.14 0.23 -28.47
N VAL A 175 -0.50 -0.76 -27.83
CA VAL A 175 -0.46 -2.15 -28.33
C VAL A 175 -1.85 -2.73 -28.49
N VAL A 176 -2.70 -2.62 -27.46
CA VAL A 176 -4.08 -3.11 -27.51
C VAL A 176 -4.90 -2.37 -28.55
N GLY A 177 -4.70 -1.06 -28.71
CA GLY A 177 -5.34 -0.25 -29.76
C GLY A 177 -5.01 -0.76 -31.15
N ILE A 178 -3.74 -1.01 -31.45
CA ILE A 178 -3.29 -1.55 -32.74
C ILE A 178 -3.89 -2.95 -32.96
N LEU A 179 -3.81 -3.84 -31.97
CA LEU A 179 -4.35 -5.19 -32.09
C LEU A 179 -5.88 -5.21 -32.30
N ASN A 180 -6.61 -4.30 -31.67
CA ASN A 180 -8.05 -4.16 -31.86
C ASN A 180 -8.38 -3.71 -33.30
N GLU A 181 -7.68 -2.72 -33.83
CA GLU A 181 -7.89 -2.27 -35.21
C GLU A 181 -7.55 -3.36 -36.23
N VAL A 182 -6.45 -4.08 -35.99
CA VAL A 182 -6.04 -5.24 -36.83
C VAL A 182 -7.06 -6.38 -36.71
N GLY A 183 -7.53 -6.68 -35.47
CA GLY A 183 -8.56 -7.69 -35.24
C GLY A 183 -9.91 -7.35 -35.91
N LYS A 184 -10.33 -6.08 -35.83
CA LYS A 184 -11.52 -5.60 -36.51
C LYS A 184 -11.39 -5.74 -38.03
N PHE A 185 -10.28 -5.28 -38.59
CA PHE A 185 -10.02 -5.44 -40.02
C PHE A 185 -10.02 -6.91 -40.46
N ASN A 186 -9.46 -7.79 -39.65
CA ASN A 186 -9.43 -9.22 -39.94
C ASN A 186 -10.82 -9.88 -39.91
N GLY A 187 -11.78 -9.33 -39.15
CA GLY A 187 -13.16 -9.81 -39.08
C GLY A 187 -14.10 -9.21 -40.13
N GLU A 188 -13.64 -8.28 -40.97
CA GLU A 188 -14.48 -7.54 -41.90
C GLU A 188 -13.99 -7.72 -43.36
N ILE A 189 -14.91 -7.52 -44.30
CA ILE A 189 -14.57 -7.36 -45.71
C ILE A 189 -14.40 -5.86 -45.99
N THR A 190 -13.20 -5.46 -46.36
CA THR A 190 -12.88 -4.06 -46.58
C THR A 190 -12.66 -3.78 -48.06
N LEU A 191 -13.38 -2.80 -48.63
CA LEU A 191 -13.19 -2.29 -49.97
C LEU A 191 -12.30 -1.04 -49.89
N ALA A 192 -11.19 -1.04 -50.63
CA ALA A 192 -10.27 0.09 -50.72
C ALA A 192 -10.00 0.45 -52.20
N THR A 193 -9.73 1.72 -52.48
CA THR A 193 -9.24 2.20 -53.76
C THR A 193 -7.77 2.51 -53.58
N GLU A 194 -6.90 1.89 -54.40
CA GLU A 194 -5.46 1.96 -54.29
C GLU A 194 -4.84 2.16 -55.66
N VAL A 195 -3.63 2.71 -55.69
CA VAL A 195 -2.83 2.77 -56.93
C VAL A 195 -1.84 1.62 -56.91
N ARG A 196 -1.85 0.78 -57.95
CA ARG A 196 -0.94 -0.37 -58.09
C ARG A 196 -0.26 -0.36 -59.45
N THR A 197 0.97 -0.81 -59.46
CA THR A 197 1.64 -1.14 -60.69
C THR A 197 1.14 -2.48 -61.19
N LEU A 198 0.48 -2.49 -62.34
CA LEU A 198 -0.10 -3.67 -62.97
C LEU A 198 0.95 -4.43 -63.80
N ALA A 199 0.54 -5.54 -64.42
CA ALA A 199 1.45 -6.40 -65.18
C ALA A 199 2.10 -5.69 -66.42
N ASP A 200 1.44 -4.61 -66.91
CA ASP A 200 1.94 -3.77 -67.97
C ASP A 200 3.01 -2.74 -67.51
N GLY A 201 3.35 -2.74 -66.25
CA GLY A 201 4.31 -1.81 -65.63
C GLY A 201 3.76 -0.40 -65.34
N LYS A 202 2.49 -0.13 -65.61
CA LYS A 202 1.88 1.19 -65.39
C LYS A 202 1.14 1.26 -64.04
N PRO A 203 1.26 2.39 -63.33
CA PRO A 203 0.45 2.62 -62.14
C PRO A 203 -1.01 2.83 -62.57
N SER A 204 -1.90 2.01 -62.01
CA SER A 204 -3.33 2.10 -62.28
C SER A 204 -4.13 2.11 -61.00
N GLU A 205 -5.24 2.83 -60.98
CA GLU A 205 -6.17 2.81 -59.90
C GLU A 205 -6.94 1.48 -59.92
N VAL A 206 -6.91 0.77 -58.78
CA VAL A 206 -7.59 -0.51 -58.62
C VAL A 206 -8.52 -0.45 -57.41
N ARG A 207 -9.60 -1.17 -57.50
CA ARG A 207 -10.50 -1.45 -56.35
C ARG A 207 -10.08 -2.79 -55.77
N THR A 208 -9.72 -2.78 -54.50
CA THR A 208 -9.25 -3.97 -53.79
C THR A 208 -10.22 -4.36 -52.69
N ILE A 209 -10.67 -5.61 -52.72
CA ILE A 209 -11.48 -6.22 -51.65
C ILE A 209 -10.53 -7.02 -50.76
N TYR A 210 -10.43 -6.64 -49.52
CA TYR A 210 -9.71 -7.41 -48.51
C TYR A 210 -10.70 -8.28 -47.73
N VAL A 211 -10.43 -9.59 -47.69
CA VAL A 211 -11.15 -10.56 -46.84
C VAL A 211 -10.29 -10.79 -45.61
N GLY A 212 -10.44 -9.91 -44.62
CA GLY A 212 -9.54 -9.85 -43.49
C GLY A 212 -8.08 -9.66 -43.89
N LEU A 213 -7.19 -10.33 -43.20
CA LEU A 213 -5.76 -10.35 -43.41
C LEU A 213 -5.31 -11.57 -44.24
N ALA A 214 -6.23 -12.45 -44.62
CA ALA A 214 -5.88 -13.72 -45.26
C ALA A 214 -5.72 -13.60 -46.77
N GLN A 215 -6.56 -12.81 -47.45
CA GLN A 215 -6.61 -12.74 -48.90
C GLN A 215 -7.23 -11.44 -49.37
N ALA A 216 -6.83 -11.00 -50.55
CA ALA A 216 -7.41 -9.84 -51.23
C ALA A 216 -7.59 -10.09 -52.74
N TYR A 217 -8.51 -9.35 -53.32
CA TYR A 217 -8.77 -9.38 -54.77
C TYR A 217 -8.78 -7.93 -55.29
N TYR A 218 -8.14 -7.71 -56.41
CA TYR A 218 -8.18 -6.39 -57.04
C TYR A 218 -8.78 -6.47 -58.44
N VAL A 219 -9.37 -5.36 -58.87
CA VAL A 219 -9.81 -5.15 -60.23
C VAL A 219 -9.56 -3.71 -60.63
N SER A 220 -8.96 -3.50 -61.83
CA SER A 220 -8.78 -2.18 -62.45
C SER A 220 -9.96 -1.80 -63.31
N ALA A 221 -10.08 -0.50 -63.67
CA ALA A 221 -11.05 -0.02 -64.64
C ALA A 221 -10.81 -0.63 -66.05
N GLY A 222 -9.59 -1.02 -66.35
CA GLY A 222 -9.21 -1.68 -67.62
C GLY A 222 -9.56 -3.17 -67.67
N GLY A 223 -10.13 -3.77 -66.58
CA GLY A 223 -10.50 -5.18 -66.55
C GLY A 223 -9.37 -6.11 -66.13
N GLU A 224 -8.24 -5.59 -65.69
CA GLU A 224 -7.20 -6.40 -65.08
C GLU A 224 -7.57 -6.77 -63.64
N ALA A 225 -7.35 -8.01 -63.27
CA ALA A 225 -7.66 -8.50 -61.93
C ALA A 225 -6.58 -9.45 -61.41
N GLY A 226 -6.58 -9.60 -60.08
CA GLY A 226 -5.65 -10.54 -59.47
C GLY A 226 -5.97 -10.80 -58.02
N ILE A 227 -5.13 -11.62 -57.41
CA ILE A 227 -5.24 -12.07 -56.02
C ILE A 227 -4.03 -11.57 -55.26
N GLY A 228 -4.29 -11.05 -54.05
CA GLY A 228 -3.26 -10.67 -53.07
C GLY A 228 -3.23 -11.66 -51.93
N ARG A 229 -2.03 -11.99 -51.45
CA ARG A 229 -1.80 -12.82 -50.28
C ARG A 229 -0.72 -12.19 -49.39
N PRO A 230 -0.88 -12.32 -48.06
CA PRO A 230 0.14 -11.82 -47.15
C PRO A 230 1.45 -12.60 -47.32
N SER A 231 2.59 -11.90 -47.21
CA SER A 231 3.92 -12.47 -47.19
C SER A 231 4.78 -11.82 -46.10
N GLU A 232 5.99 -12.28 -45.89
CA GLU A 232 6.86 -11.73 -44.82
C GLU A 232 7.17 -10.23 -45.05
N ASN A 233 7.27 -9.78 -46.30
CA ASN A 233 7.63 -8.41 -46.65
C ASN A 233 6.45 -7.58 -47.17
N GLY A 234 5.23 -7.95 -46.83
CA GLY A 234 4.02 -7.27 -47.30
C GLY A 234 3.05 -8.20 -48.04
N TRP A 235 2.46 -7.70 -49.15
CA TRP A 235 1.48 -8.45 -49.92
C TRP A 235 2.04 -8.85 -51.28
N ASN A 236 1.99 -10.15 -51.62
CA ASN A 236 2.28 -10.67 -52.91
C ASN A 236 1.02 -10.65 -53.79
N TRP A 237 1.13 -10.10 -55.01
CA TRP A 237 0.04 -9.95 -55.92
C TRP A 237 0.26 -10.77 -57.19
N GLU A 238 -0.70 -11.62 -57.50
CA GLU A 238 -0.70 -12.49 -58.64
C GLU A 238 -1.79 -12.07 -59.60
N ALA A 239 -1.45 -11.72 -60.85
CA ALA A 239 -2.43 -11.37 -61.86
C ALA A 239 -3.29 -12.59 -62.29
N ARG A 240 -4.59 -12.41 -62.26
CA ARG A 240 -5.60 -13.42 -62.60
C ARG A 240 -6.73 -12.76 -63.41
N PRO A 241 -6.52 -12.47 -64.69
CA PRO A 241 -7.50 -11.73 -65.54
C PRO A 241 -8.85 -12.41 -65.65
N ASN A 242 -8.90 -13.73 -65.52
CA ASN A 242 -10.12 -14.50 -65.58
C ASN A 242 -11.09 -14.21 -64.43
N LEU A 243 -10.61 -13.62 -63.32
CA LEU A 243 -11.43 -13.24 -62.16
C LEU A 243 -12.05 -11.83 -62.30
N ALA A 244 -11.72 -11.08 -63.37
CA ALA A 244 -12.12 -9.68 -63.46
C ALA A 244 -13.62 -9.46 -63.35
N LYS A 245 -14.45 -10.32 -63.96
CA LYS A 245 -15.93 -10.22 -63.91
C LYS A 245 -16.44 -10.49 -62.52
N ASP A 246 -15.93 -11.53 -61.85
CA ASP A 246 -16.41 -11.93 -60.54
C ASP A 246 -15.98 -10.91 -59.45
N VAL A 247 -14.75 -10.43 -59.50
CA VAL A 247 -14.25 -9.40 -58.58
C VAL A 247 -14.98 -8.08 -58.81
N GLN A 248 -15.21 -7.68 -60.09
CA GLN A 248 -15.98 -6.48 -60.39
C GLN A 248 -17.43 -6.57 -59.85
N HIS A 249 -18.08 -7.72 -60.03
CA HIS A 249 -19.42 -7.95 -59.49
C HIS A 249 -19.43 -7.90 -57.94
N ALA A 250 -18.45 -8.49 -57.29
CA ALA A 250 -18.30 -8.41 -55.84
C ALA A 250 -18.09 -6.95 -55.33
N VAL A 251 -17.29 -6.15 -56.07
CA VAL A 251 -17.14 -4.71 -55.79
C VAL A 251 -18.47 -3.96 -55.91
N GLU A 252 -19.26 -4.26 -56.96
CA GLU A 252 -20.56 -3.61 -57.16
C GLU A 252 -21.59 -3.97 -56.07
N ILE A 253 -21.58 -5.22 -55.57
CA ILE A 253 -22.41 -5.63 -54.43
C ILE A 253 -21.99 -4.87 -53.17
N LEU A 254 -20.67 -4.80 -52.87
CA LEU A 254 -20.15 -4.08 -51.72
C LEU A 254 -20.42 -2.57 -51.78
N GLN A 255 -20.48 -2.00 -52.99
CA GLN A 255 -20.88 -0.61 -53.21
C GLN A 255 -22.39 -0.38 -53.28
N THR A 256 -23.19 -1.42 -53.01
CA THR A 256 -24.68 -1.39 -53.11
C THR A 256 -25.23 -1.03 -54.50
N LYS A 257 -24.40 -1.21 -55.54
CA LYS A 257 -24.77 -0.96 -56.97
C LYS A 257 -25.41 -2.18 -57.63
N ALA A 258 -25.18 -3.38 -57.08
CA ALA A 258 -25.77 -4.63 -57.53
C ALA A 258 -26.53 -5.33 -56.39
N LYS A 259 -27.48 -6.19 -56.74
CA LYS A 259 -28.21 -6.99 -55.75
C LYS A 259 -27.27 -7.99 -55.08
N PRO A 260 -27.42 -8.24 -53.77
CA PRO A 260 -26.66 -9.27 -53.06
C PRO A 260 -26.76 -10.63 -53.74
N ALA A 261 -25.62 -11.23 -54.07
CA ALA A 261 -25.51 -12.54 -54.69
C ALA A 261 -24.25 -13.25 -54.21
N PHE A 262 -24.18 -14.57 -54.35
CA PHE A 262 -22.96 -15.31 -54.13
C PHE A 262 -22.01 -15.14 -55.33
N VAL A 263 -20.76 -14.75 -55.04
CA VAL A 263 -19.71 -14.58 -56.06
C VAL A 263 -18.69 -15.68 -55.82
N PRO A 264 -18.36 -16.55 -56.82
CA PRO A 264 -17.37 -17.61 -56.68
C PRO A 264 -15.96 -17.02 -56.77
N LEU A 265 -15.34 -16.71 -55.67
CA LEU A 265 -13.96 -16.27 -55.61
C LEU A 265 -13.07 -17.40 -55.08
N PRO A 266 -11.89 -17.67 -55.69
CA PRO A 266 -10.99 -18.72 -55.24
C PRO A 266 -10.37 -18.35 -53.90
N VAL A 267 -10.63 -19.12 -52.88
CA VAL A 267 -10.04 -18.95 -51.52
C VAL A 267 -9.01 -20.06 -51.31
N ASN A 268 -7.86 -19.71 -50.77
CA ASN A 268 -6.88 -20.65 -50.31
C ASN A 268 -6.75 -20.54 -48.82
N ILE A 269 -7.26 -21.54 -48.10
CA ILE A 269 -7.15 -21.62 -46.63
C ILE A 269 -5.90 -22.43 -46.35
N GLN A 270 -4.90 -21.82 -45.73
CA GLN A 270 -3.68 -22.47 -45.22
C GLN A 270 -3.79 -22.74 -43.74
#